data_794d6f882be57ad061c830385a1adb44
#
_entry.id   794d6f882be57ad061c830385a1adb44
#
_cell.length_a   1.000
_cell.length_b   1.000
_cell.length_c   1.000
_cell.angle_alpha   90.00
_cell.angle_beta   90.00
_cell.angle_gamma   90.00
#
_symmetry.space_group_name_H-M   'P 1'
#
loop_
_entity.id
_entity.type
_entity.pdbx_description
1 polymer ?
#
loop_
_entity_poly.entity_id
_entity_poly.type
_entity_poly.pdbx_seq_one_letter_code
_entity_poly.pdbx_strand_id
1 'polypeptide(L)'
;MMCISEVSEHKEEYMYLLLLDDEQEEMIYKYLDRGRLFVVKNDDDVCAVCIVTDEGDLVLELKNISVAERYQRQGIGRKLIGYIEDKFSGAFKKLTVGTGDSPLTVPFYESCGFRRCGVIKNFFIDNYDHPIIESGVQLCDMICFEKELSGNYGTDR
;
A
#
# COMPACT_ATOMS: atom_id res chain seq x y z
N MET A 1 -11.19 4.22 -19.99
CA MET A 1 -10.91 5.31 -19.04
C MET A 1 -10.74 4.75 -17.64
N MET A 2 -9.71 5.18 -16.95
CA MET A 2 -9.45 4.70 -15.61
C MET A 2 -10.13 5.56 -14.56
N CYS A 3 -10.78 4.92 -13.60
CA CYS A 3 -11.45 5.58 -12.50
C CYS A 3 -11.05 4.94 -11.21
N ILE A 4 -10.91 5.75 -10.16
CA ILE A 4 -10.60 5.26 -8.82
C ILE A 4 -11.80 5.51 -7.93
N SER A 5 -12.23 4.48 -7.21
CA SER A 5 -13.36 4.62 -6.30
C SER A 5 -13.10 3.84 -5.01
N GLU A 6 -13.79 4.26 -3.96
CA GLU A 6 -13.70 3.55 -2.68
C GLU A 6 -14.75 2.45 -2.63
N VAL A 7 -14.36 1.29 -2.09
CA VAL A 7 -15.26 0.15 -1.90
C VAL A 7 -15.37 -0.10 -0.41
N SER A 8 -16.59 -0.05 0.13
CA SER A 8 -16.82 -0.21 1.56
C SER A 8 -17.49 -1.53 1.94
N GLU A 9 -17.98 -2.30 0.96
CA GLU A 9 -18.63 -3.59 1.20
C GLU A 9 -18.05 -4.65 0.31
N HIS A 10 -18.09 -5.91 0.77
CA HIS A 10 -17.62 -7.06 -0.01
C HIS A 10 -16.15 -6.91 -0.44
N LYS A 11 -15.33 -6.39 0.47
CA LYS A 11 -13.91 -6.15 0.19
C LYS A 11 -13.15 -7.43 -0.13
N GLU A 12 -13.62 -8.56 0.40
CA GLU A 12 -12.99 -9.85 0.16
C GLU A 12 -13.04 -10.28 -1.30
N GLU A 13 -13.88 -9.66 -2.10
CA GLU A 13 -13.93 -9.93 -3.55
C GLU A 13 -12.62 -9.53 -4.23
N TYR A 14 -11.81 -8.69 -3.59
CA TYR A 14 -10.54 -8.22 -4.15
C TYR A 14 -9.35 -8.98 -3.58
N MET A 15 -9.61 -10.06 -2.81
CA MET A 15 -8.54 -10.83 -2.18
C MET A 15 -7.52 -11.34 -3.22
N TYR A 16 -7.98 -11.73 -4.40
CA TYR A 16 -7.09 -12.24 -5.44
C TYR A 16 -6.03 -11.22 -5.86
N LEU A 17 -6.32 -9.93 -5.76
CA LEU A 17 -5.34 -8.88 -6.04
C LEU A 17 -4.51 -8.56 -4.81
N LEU A 18 -5.13 -8.49 -3.65
CA LEU A 18 -4.43 -8.17 -2.40
C LEU A 18 -3.33 -9.19 -2.11
N LEU A 19 -3.54 -10.45 -2.50
CA LEU A 19 -2.54 -11.50 -2.31
C LEU A 19 -1.28 -11.32 -3.16
N LEU A 20 -1.31 -10.47 -4.17
CA LEU A 20 -0.11 -10.16 -4.95
C LEU A 20 0.93 -9.39 -4.12
N ASP A 21 0.45 -8.59 -3.18
CA ASP A 21 1.33 -7.79 -2.33
C ASP A 21 1.60 -8.47 -0.98
N ASP A 22 0.62 -9.19 -0.46
CA ASP A 22 0.72 -9.81 0.86
C ASP A 22 0.23 -11.26 0.72
N GLU A 23 1.16 -12.20 0.71
CA GLU A 23 0.89 -13.58 0.29
C GLU A 23 0.04 -14.42 1.24
N GLN A 24 -0.34 -13.87 2.39
CA GLN A 24 -1.05 -14.68 3.38
C GLN A 24 -2.37 -14.01 3.77
N GLU A 25 -3.48 -14.69 3.50
CA GLU A 25 -4.81 -14.13 3.77
C GLU A 25 -4.99 -13.71 5.21
N GLU A 26 -4.46 -14.49 6.16
CA GLU A 26 -4.57 -14.15 7.56
C GLU A 26 -3.97 -12.80 7.89
N MET A 27 -2.89 -12.44 7.21
CA MET A 27 -2.27 -11.13 7.38
C MET A 27 -3.15 -10.04 6.80
N ILE A 28 -3.76 -10.30 5.64
CA ILE A 28 -4.64 -9.34 4.97
C ILE A 28 -5.87 -9.07 5.83
N TYR A 29 -6.44 -10.10 6.45
CA TYR A 29 -7.62 -9.91 7.30
C TYR A 29 -7.35 -9.03 8.52
N LYS A 30 -6.09 -8.87 8.92
CA LYS A 30 -5.77 -7.98 10.03
C LYS A 30 -6.08 -6.52 9.73
N TYR A 31 -6.13 -6.14 8.46
CA TYR A 31 -6.38 -4.75 8.08
C TYR A 31 -7.53 -4.57 7.08
N LEU A 32 -8.09 -5.65 6.56
CA LEU A 32 -9.10 -5.56 5.50
C LEU A 32 -10.35 -4.81 5.96
N ASP A 33 -10.92 -5.19 7.09
CA ASP A 33 -12.18 -4.60 7.54
C ASP A 33 -12.02 -3.19 8.09
N ARG A 34 -10.94 -2.94 8.82
CA ARG A 34 -10.73 -1.62 9.41
C ARG A 34 -10.14 -0.62 8.43
N GLY A 35 -9.61 -1.09 7.33
CA GLY A 35 -8.99 -0.24 6.33
C GLY A 35 -9.99 0.31 5.34
N ARG A 36 -9.53 1.28 4.56
CA ARG A 36 -10.32 1.82 3.46
C ARG A 36 -9.71 1.31 2.16
N LEU A 37 -10.53 0.69 1.34
CA LEU A 37 -10.11 0.04 0.12
C LEU A 37 -10.49 0.88 -1.09
N PHE A 38 -9.52 1.12 -1.96
CA PHE A 38 -9.70 1.86 -3.20
C PHE A 38 -9.38 0.97 -4.38
N VAL A 39 -10.18 1.08 -5.41
CA VAL A 39 -10.09 0.22 -6.59
C VAL A 39 -9.92 1.08 -7.83
N VAL A 40 -8.98 0.70 -8.68
CA VAL A 40 -8.80 1.34 -9.99
C VAL A 40 -9.42 0.43 -11.03
N LYS A 41 -10.32 0.98 -11.83
CA LYS A 41 -10.95 0.25 -12.93
C LYS A 41 -10.68 0.94 -14.25
N ASN A 42 -10.44 0.14 -15.27
CA ASN A 42 -10.41 0.60 -16.65
C ASN A 42 -11.71 0.09 -17.26
N ASP A 43 -12.71 0.98 -17.38
CA ASP A 43 -14.09 0.60 -17.65
C ASP A 43 -14.55 -0.39 -16.57
N ASP A 44 -14.88 -1.63 -16.89
CA ASP A 44 -15.33 -2.60 -15.89
C ASP A 44 -14.21 -3.49 -15.39
N ASP A 45 -12.99 -3.30 -15.88
CA ASP A 45 -11.88 -4.19 -15.58
C ASP A 45 -11.08 -3.66 -14.39
N VAL A 46 -10.91 -4.49 -13.36
CA VAL A 46 -10.17 -4.08 -12.16
C VAL A 46 -8.68 -4.14 -12.44
N CYS A 47 -8.02 -2.99 -12.33
CA CYS A 47 -6.60 -2.86 -12.62
C CYS A 47 -5.73 -2.93 -11.38
N ALA A 48 -6.20 -2.37 -10.27
CA ALA A 48 -5.38 -2.24 -9.07
C ALA A 48 -6.26 -1.98 -7.87
N VAL A 49 -5.71 -2.26 -6.69
CA VAL A 49 -6.37 -1.97 -5.41
C VAL A 49 -5.34 -1.47 -4.43
N CYS A 50 -5.79 -0.73 -3.42
CA CYS A 50 -4.95 -0.45 -2.25
C CYS A 50 -5.82 -0.36 -1.01
N ILE A 51 -5.19 -0.56 0.14
CA ILE A 51 -5.85 -0.39 1.45
C ILE A 51 -4.99 0.54 2.28
N VAL A 52 -5.63 1.54 2.88
CA VAL A 52 -4.98 2.44 3.83
C VAL A 52 -5.70 2.35 5.17
N THR A 53 -4.95 2.53 6.24
CA THR A 53 -5.49 2.48 7.60
C THR A 53 -5.06 3.70 8.39
N ASP A 54 -5.92 4.13 9.29
CA ASP A 54 -5.63 5.19 10.25
C ASP A 54 -4.87 4.58 11.41
N GLU A 55 -3.61 4.94 11.60
CA GLU A 55 -2.78 4.39 12.66
C GLU A 55 -2.71 5.30 13.89
N GLY A 56 -3.49 6.37 13.92
CA GLY A 56 -3.46 7.32 15.01
C GLY A 56 -2.43 8.41 14.80
N ASP A 57 -2.52 9.46 15.60
CA ASP A 57 -1.55 10.58 15.56
C ASP A 57 -1.39 11.21 14.18
N LEU A 58 -2.45 11.20 13.39
CA LEU A 58 -2.46 11.75 12.04
C LEU A 58 -1.53 10.99 11.08
N VAL A 59 -1.30 9.71 11.35
CA VAL A 59 -0.52 8.83 10.49
C VAL A 59 -1.46 7.89 9.75
N LEU A 60 -1.34 7.90 8.42
CA LEU A 60 -2.05 6.99 7.54
C LEU A 60 -1.04 5.96 7.05
N GLU A 61 -1.40 4.70 7.03
CA GLU A 61 -0.50 3.67 6.52
C GLU A 61 -1.07 3.01 5.28
N LEU A 62 -0.24 2.86 4.26
CA LEU A 62 -0.57 2.09 3.07
C LEU A 62 -0.25 0.63 3.39
N LYS A 63 -1.29 -0.15 3.65
CA LYS A 63 -1.13 -1.54 4.07
C LYS A 63 -0.95 -2.51 2.92
N ASN A 64 -1.52 -2.17 1.77
CA ASN A 64 -1.46 -3.05 0.60
C ASN A 64 -1.66 -2.19 -0.64
N ILE A 65 -0.86 -2.44 -1.66
CA ILE A 65 -1.07 -1.87 -2.98
C ILE A 65 -0.70 -2.93 -3.99
N SER A 66 -1.66 -3.28 -4.85
CA SER A 66 -1.48 -4.38 -5.79
C SER A 66 -2.01 -3.97 -7.15
N VAL A 67 -1.21 -4.21 -8.18
CA VAL A 67 -1.60 -3.94 -9.58
C VAL A 67 -1.69 -5.27 -10.30
N ALA A 68 -2.81 -5.50 -10.99
CA ALA A 68 -3.00 -6.72 -11.76
C ALA A 68 -1.86 -6.87 -12.77
N GLU A 69 -1.39 -8.10 -12.96
CA GLU A 69 -0.18 -8.37 -13.74
C GLU A 69 -0.19 -7.69 -15.12
N ARG A 70 -1.30 -7.78 -15.83
CA ARG A 70 -1.39 -7.20 -17.16
C ARG A 70 -1.41 -5.66 -17.17
N TYR A 71 -1.55 -5.05 -16.03
CA TYR A 71 -1.54 -3.59 -15.91
C TYR A 71 -0.29 -3.05 -15.24
N GLN A 72 0.65 -3.92 -14.89
CA GLN A 72 1.90 -3.49 -14.25
C GLN A 72 2.80 -2.72 -15.22
N ARG A 73 3.71 -1.93 -14.66
CA ARG A 73 4.69 -1.12 -15.42
C ARG A 73 4.04 -0.05 -16.30
N GLN A 74 2.86 0.41 -15.92
CA GLN A 74 2.16 1.47 -16.65
C GLN A 74 1.96 2.70 -15.76
N GLY A 75 2.57 2.73 -14.59
CA GLY A 75 2.47 3.86 -13.68
C GLY A 75 1.21 3.89 -12.83
N ILE A 76 0.43 2.81 -12.82
CA ILE A 76 -0.85 2.79 -12.09
C ILE A 76 -0.63 2.84 -10.57
N GLY A 77 0.36 2.10 -10.07
CA GLY A 77 0.68 2.12 -8.64
C GLY A 77 1.06 3.52 -8.18
N ARG A 78 1.90 4.20 -8.94
CA ARG A 78 2.30 5.57 -8.62
C ARG A 78 1.10 6.52 -8.65
N LYS A 79 0.22 6.37 -9.63
CA LYS A 79 -1.00 7.21 -9.71
C LYS A 79 -1.91 6.96 -8.53
N LEU A 80 -2.03 5.71 -8.11
CA LEU A 80 -2.87 5.36 -6.97
C LEU A 80 -2.32 5.96 -5.68
N ILE A 81 -1.01 5.92 -5.49
CA ILE A 81 -0.37 6.56 -4.33
C ILE A 81 -0.64 8.07 -4.37
N GLY A 82 -0.50 8.70 -5.54
CA GLY A 82 -0.78 10.12 -5.70
C GLY A 82 -2.23 10.47 -5.35
N TYR A 83 -3.16 9.63 -5.75
CA TYR A 83 -4.57 9.80 -5.40
C TYR A 83 -4.78 9.77 -3.88
N ILE A 84 -4.13 8.80 -3.21
CA ILE A 84 -4.21 8.68 -1.75
C ILE A 84 -3.64 9.93 -1.08
N GLU A 85 -2.49 10.40 -1.56
CA GLU A 85 -1.87 11.60 -1.01
C GLU A 85 -2.81 12.80 -1.13
N ASP A 86 -3.39 13.00 -2.29
CA ASP A 86 -4.30 14.12 -2.52
C ASP A 86 -5.55 14.02 -1.66
N LYS A 87 -6.11 12.82 -1.57
CA LYS A 87 -7.35 12.63 -0.83
C LYS A 87 -7.20 12.84 0.67
N PHE A 88 -6.06 12.43 1.22
CA PHE A 88 -5.88 12.40 2.67
C PHE A 88 -4.98 13.51 3.20
N SER A 89 -4.43 14.35 2.35
CA SER A 89 -3.50 15.39 2.78
C SER A 89 -4.08 16.41 3.77
N GLY A 90 -5.38 16.60 3.76
CA GLY A 90 -6.02 17.52 4.72
C GLY A 90 -6.34 16.88 6.06
N ALA A 91 -6.25 15.55 6.15
CA ALA A 91 -6.67 14.82 7.35
C ALA A 91 -5.51 14.11 8.06
N PHE A 92 -4.41 13.87 7.36
CA PHE A 92 -3.25 13.16 7.92
C PHE A 92 -1.98 13.95 7.59
N LYS A 93 -0.98 13.83 8.47
CA LYS A 93 0.31 14.51 8.28
C LYS A 93 1.31 13.64 7.54
N LYS A 94 1.17 12.33 7.66
CA LYS A 94 2.20 11.40 7.22
C LYS A 94 1.57 10.17 6.62
N LEU A 95 2.18 9.67 5.55
CA LEU A 95 1.84 8.38 4.95
C LEU A 95 3.01 7.45 5.16
N THR A 96 2.75 6.28 5.71
CA THR A 96 3.80 5.27 5.93
C THR A 96 3.50 4.02 5.12
N VAL A 97 4.53 3.22 4.87
CA VAL A 97 4.39 1.93 4.22
C VAL A 97 5.54 1.03 4.66
N GLY A 98 5.25 -0.25 4.86
CA GLY A 98 6.26 -1.24 5.16
C GLY A 98 6.40 -2.20 3.99
N THR A 99 7.62 -2.58 3.66
CA THR A 99 7.89 -3.51 2.57
C THR A 99 9.11 -4.36 2.89
N GLY A 100 9.24 -5.51 2.21
CA GLY A 100 10.43 -6.30 2.30
C GLY A 100 11.61 -5.58 1.66
N ASP A 101 12.82 -5.99 2.04
CA ASP A 101 14.03 -5.42 1.46
C ASP A 101 14.24 -6.08 0.10
N SER A 102 13.51 -5.61 -0.87
CA SER A 102 13.42 -6.20 -2.21
C SER A 102 13.87 -5.18 -3.26
N PRO A 103 14.58 -5.64 -4.29
CA PRO A 103 14.99 -4.74 -5.38
C PRO A 103 13.81 -4.25 -6.21
N LEU A 104 12.62 -4.83 -6.04
CA LEU A 104 11.43 -4.36 -6.75
C LEU A 104 10.73 -3.24 -6.02
N THR A 105 10.58 -3.36 -4.70
CA THR A 105 9.72 -2.45 -3.94
C THR A 105 10.46 -1.26 -3.36
N VAL A 106 11.68 -1.47 -2.87
CA VAL A 106 12.45 -0.38 -2.26
C VAL A 106 12.67 0.78 -3.24
N PRO A 107 13.19 0.54 -4.46
CA PRO A 107 13.35 1.65 -5.40
C PRO A 107 12.02 2.28 -5.81
N PHE A 108 10.95 1.48 -5.87
CA PHE A 108 9.64 2.00 -6.22
C PHE A 108 9.17 3.05 -5.21
N TYR A 109 9.22 2.71 -3.91
CA TYR A 109 8.79 3.64 -2.88
C TYR A 109 9.69 4.86 -2.79
N GLU A 110 10.99 4.66 -2.95
CA GLU A 110 11.92 5.81 -2.99
C GLU A 110 11.60 6.73 -4.16
N SER A 111 11.26 6.17 -5.31
CA SER A 111 10.91 6.98 -6.48
C SER A 111 9.58 7.71 -6.31
N CYS A 112 8.73 7.23 -5.41
CA CYS A 112 7.48 7.90 -5.08
C CYS A 112 7.66 8.98 -4.00
N GLY A 113 8.89 9.20 -3.55
CA GLY A 113 9.17 10.25 -2.58
C GLY A 113 9.19 9.81 -1.13
N PHE A 114 9.08 8.51 -0.88
CA PHE A 114 9.21 7.99 0.48
C PHE A 114 10.66 7.91 0.90
N ARG A 115 10.92 8.07 2.20
CA ARG A 115 12.26 7.90 2.75
C ARG A 115 12.22 6.83 3.83
N ARG A 116 13.32 6.14 4.02
CA ARG A 116 13.40 5.11 5.06
C ARG A 116 13.29 5.75 6.42
N CYS A 117 12.52 5.13 7.31
CA CYS A 117 12.34 5.63 8.66
C CYS A 117 12.56 4.55 9.74
N GLY A 118 12.70 3.29 9.35
CA GLY A 118 12.94 2.25 10.33
C GLY A 118 13.00 0.87 9.70
N VAL A 119 13.26 -0.11 10.54
CA VAL A 119 13.35 -1.52 10.14
C VAL A 119 12.70 -2.36 11.23
N ILE A 120 11.86 -3.32 10.84
CA ILE A 120 11.34 -4.30 11.78
C ILE A 120 12.06 -5.61 11.47
N LYS A 121 12.96 -6.00 12.38
CA LYS A 121 13.80 -7.18 12.20
C LYS A 121 12.96 -8.45 12.12
N ASN A 122 13.29 -9.31 11.17
CA ASN A 122 12.68 -10.63 11.02
C ASN A 122 11.16 -10.61 10.87
N PHE A 123 10.59 -9.49 10.40
CA PHE A 123 9.14 -9.36 10.28
C PHE A 123 8.55 -10.49 9.44
N PHE A 124 9.16 -10.79 8.30
CA PHE A 124 8.64 -11.82 7.40
C PHE A 124 8.91 -13.24 7.89
N ILE A 125 9.89 -13.41 8.76
CA ILE A 125 10.16 -14.69 9.40
C ILE A 125 9.13 -14.94 10.50
N ASP A 126 8.88 -13.92 11.31
CA ASP A 126 8.06 -14.06 12.52
C ASP A 126 6.55 -14.07 12.25
N ASN A 127 6.11 -13.44 11.16
CA ASN A 127 4.68 -13.23 10.90
C ASN A 127 4.08 -14.11 9.81
N TYR A 128 4.89 -14.84 9.06
CA TYR A 128 4.41 -15.71 7.99
C TYR A 128 4.77 -17.16 8.28
N ASP A 129 3.92 -18.09 7.85
CA ASP A 129 4.11 -19.50 8.14
C ASP A 129 4.97 -20.22 7.08
N HIS A 130 5.48 -19.46 6.12
CA HIS A 130 6.33 -20.00 5.06
C HIS A 130 7.32 -18.92 4.61
N PRO A 131 8.44 -19.30 3.98
CA PRO A 131 9.37 -18.29 3.46
C PRO A 131 8.72 -17.45 2.37
N ILE A 132 8.92 -16.14 2.45
CA ILE A 132 8.44 -15.21 1.44
C ILE A 132 9.60 -14.90 0.51
N ILE A 133 9.47 -15.26 -0.75
CA ILE A 133 10.52 -15.06 -1.75
C ILE A 133 10.04 -14.04 -2.76
N GLU A 134 10.84 -13.00 -3.01
CA GLU A 134 10.49 -11.98 -3.99
C GLU A 134 11.72 -11.70 -4.84
N SER A 135 11.60 -11.82 -6.16
CA SER A 135 12.71 -11.64 -7.09
C SER A 135 13.94 -12.46 -6.71
N GLY A 136 13.72 -13.71 -6.27
CA GLY A 136 14.79 -14.61 -5.89
C GLY A 136 15.43 -14.34 -4.54
N VAL A 137 14.90 -13.38 -3.78
CA VAL A 137 15.43 -13.00 -2.46
C VAL A 137 14.43 -13.37 -1.40
N GLN A 138 14.89 -14.06 -0.34
CA GLN A 138 14.01 -14.33 0.79
C GLN A 138 13.90 -13.08 1.63
N LEU A 139 12.65 -12.64 1.88
CA LEU A 139 12.40 -11.47 2.70
C LEU A 139 12.52 -11.84 4.17
N CYS A 140 13.26 -11.03 4.92
CA CYS A 140 13.45 -11.22 6.35
C CYS A 140 12.93 -10.01 7.12
N ASP A 141 13.57 -8.87 6.93
CA ASP A 141 13.22 -7.62 7.63
C ASP A 141 12.20 -6.82 6.83
N MET A 142 11.39 -6.05 7.56
CA MET A 142 10.52 -5.07 6.92
C MET A 142 11.21 -3.72 6.95
N ILE A 143 11.32 -3.09 5.79
CA ILE A 143 11.83 -1.72 5.69
C ILE A 143 10.64 -0.79 5.81
N CYS A 144 10.72 0.17 6.72
CA CYS A 144 9.64 1.12 6.91
C CYS A 144 9.99 2.42 6.19
N PHE A 145 9.01 2.95 5.48
CA PHE A 145 9.12 4.19 4.72
C PHE A 145 8.08 5.17 5.19
N GLU A 146 8.38 6.45 5.06
CA GLU A 146 7.40 7.49 5.35
C GLU A 146 7.53 8.62 4.36
N LYS A 147 6.44 9.37 4.24
CA LYS A 147 6.38 10.54 3.39
C LYS A 147 5.44 11.53 4.03
N GLU A 148 5.83 12.80 4.08
CA GLU A 148 4.95 13.82 4.62
C GLU A 148 3.86 14.14 3.63
N LEU A 149 2.64 14.28 4.12
CA LEU A 149 1.52 14.71 3.31
C LEU A 149 1.45 16.22 3.38
N SER A 150 1.60 16.87 2.21
CA SER A 150 1.56 18.31 2.17
C SER A 150 0.13 18.72 2.34
N GLY A 151 -0.27 18.96 3.51
CA GLY A 151 -1.63 19.28 3.76
C GLY A 151 -1.82 20.72 4.08
N ASN A 152 -3.06 21.05 4.10
CA ASN A 152 -3.46 22.35 4.49
C ASN A 152 -3.97 22.31 5.90
N TYR A 153 -3.43 21.54 6.75
CA TYR A 153 -3.91 21.35 8.08
C TYR A 153 -4.25 22.64 8.73
N GLY A 154 -5.24 23.25 8.29
CA GLY A 154 -5.63 24.48 8.85
C GLY A 154 -4.63 25.59 8.62
N THR A 155 -3.70 25.35 7.76
CA THR A 155 -2.87 26.45 7.44
C THR A 155 -3.58 27.20 6.40
N ASP A 156 -3.56 28.40 6.58
CA ASP A 156 -4.08 29.23 5.65
C ASP A 156 -3.01 29.51 4.74
N ARG A 157 -2.84 28.84 3.85
CA ARG A 157 -1.87 29.14 2.91
C ARG A 157 -2.18 30.33 2.09
#